data_be1335ae2d5229de2eeb0783d7c45a2e
#
_entry.id   be1335ae2d5229de2eeb0783d7c45a2e
#
_cell.length_a   1.000
_cell.length_b   1.000
_cell.length_c   1.000
_cell.angle_alpha   90.00
_cell.angle_beta   90.00
_cell.angle_gamma   90.00
#
_symmetry.space_group_name_H-M   'P 1'
#
loop_
_entity.id
_entity.type
_entity.pdbx_description
1 polymer ?
#
loop_
_entity_poly.entity_id
_entity_poly.type
_entity_poly.pdbx_seq_one_letter_code
_entity_poly.pdbx_strand_id
1 'polypeptide(L)'
;MSLQDANSNEVNPYMGCYGIGISRMVAASIEQNNDEFGIAWPKGLAPIQINVIDLTDNLDGSAIKFYNEIEKSDFRVMLDDRDERFGKKIKDSELIGIPLNIIIGKSLKNDGLIEVSPRRGTKDLIKPEELNGYIAKFFQES
;
A
#
# COMPACT_ATOMS: atom_id res chain seq x y z
N MET A 1 -6.63 3.91 42.03
CA MET A 1 -6.29 2.99 43.16
C MET A 1 -5.11 3.63 43.86
N SER A 2 -5.27 4.02 45.10
CA SER A 2 -4.16 4.56 45.90
C SER A 2 -3.66 3.47 46.85
N LEU A 3 -2.37 3.48 47.12
CA LEU A 3 -1.70 2.60 48.07
C LEU A 3 -0.96 3.47 49.10
N GLN A 4 -0.59 2.89 50.23
CA GLN A 4 0.24 3.55 51.24
C GLN A 4 1.69 3.05 51.08
N ASP A 5 2.65 3.97 51.11
CA ASP A 5 4.08 3.66 51.15
C ASP A 5 4.50 3.21 52.57
N ALA A 6 5.78 2.86 52.74
CA ALA A 6 6.33 2.46 54.03
C ALA A 6 6.22 3.54 55.13
N ASN A 7 5.97 4.78 54.78
CA ASN A 7 5.81 5.92 55.70
C ASN A 7 4.34 6.33 55.88
N SER A 8 3.39 5.48 55.41
CA SER A 8 1.95 5.73 55.46
C SER A 8 1.48 6.91 54.60
N ASN A 9 2.27 7.36 53.63
CA ASN A 9 1.85 8.37 52.65
C ASN A 9 1.05 7.72 51.52
N GLU A 10 0.03 8.41 51.06
CA GLU A 10 -0.79 7.95 49.93
C GLU A 10 -0.01 8.13 48.61
N VAL A 11 0.18 7.03 47.88
CA VAL A 11 0.89 7.02 46.58
C VAL A 11 0.03 6.35 45.51
N ASN A 12 0.10 6.88 44.29
CA ASN A 12 -0.50 6.27 43.12
C ASN A 12 0.56 5.47 42.38
N PRO A 13 0.47 4.14 42.34
CA PRO A 13 1.44 3.33 41.62
C PRO A 13 1.36 3.55 40.12
N TYR A 14 2.51 3.60 39.46
CA TYR A 14 2.59 3.57 37.99
C TYR A 14 2.59 2.11 37.52
N MET A 15 1.70 1.81 36.57
CA MET A 15 1.66 0.51 35.95
C MET A 15 2.42 0.58 34.60
N GLY A 16 3.43 -0.28 34.44
CA GLY A 16 4.09 -0.51 33.16
C GLY A 16 3.42 -1.67 32.43
N CYS A 17 3.20 -1.52 31.12
CA CYS A 17 2.75 -2.60 30.25
C CYS A 17 3.77 -2.74 29.10
N TYR A 18 4.41 -3.91 29.02
CA TYR A 18 5.50 -4.18 28.06
C TYR A 18 5.07 -5.23 27.02
N GLY A 19 3.82 -5.21 26.65
CA GLY A 19 3.26 -6.11 25.64
C GLY A 19 2.75 -5.36 24.42
N ILE A 20 2.92 -5.92 23.23
CA ILE A 20 2.40 -5.41 21.96
C ILE A 20 1.45 -6.46 21.36
N GLY A 21 0.18 -6.07 21.16
CA GLY A 21 -0.81 -6.91 20.48
C GLY A 21 -0.75 -6.70 18.98
N ILE A 22 0.01 -7.52 18.25
CA ILE A 22 0.24 -7.34 16.80
C ILE A 22 -1.06 -7.30 16.01
N SER A 23 -1.99 -8.24 16.25
CA SER A 23 -3.29 -8.24 15.55
C SER A 23 -4.14 -7.01 15.90
N ARG A 24 -4.03 -6.48 17.11
CA ARG A 24 -4.70 -5.24 17.51
C ARG A 24 -4.11 -4.02 16.81
N MET A 25 -2.81 -4.03 16.53
CA MET A 25 -2.17 -2.95 15.76
C MET A 25 -2.72 -2.83 14.33
N VAL A 26 -3.08 -3.95 13.69
CA VAL A 26 -3.72 -3.95 12.38
C VAL A 26 -5.05 -3.19 12.44
N ALA A 27 -5.91 -3.54 13.39
CA ALA A 27 -7.21 -2.87 13.59
C ALA A 27 -7.04 -1.38 13.91
N ALA A 28 -6.11 -1.03 14.82
CA ALA A 28 -5.83 0.35 15.16
C ALA A 28 -5.27 1.15 13.97
N SER A 29 -4.44 0.54 13.14
CA SER A 29 -3.90 1.17 11.94
C SER A 29 -5.00 1.48 10.93
N ILE A 30 -5.94 0.56 10.71
CA ILE A 30 -7.09 0.78 9.84
C ILE A 30 -7.99 1.88 10.38
N GLU A 31 -8.30 1.85 11.68
CA GLU A 31 -9.14 2.86 12.35
C GLU A 31 -8.57 4.29 12.20
N GLN A 32 -7.24 4.43 12.26
CA GLN A 32 -6.55 5.72 12.16
C GLN A 32 -6.26 6.15 10.72
N ASN A 33 -6.24 5.22 9.77
CA ASN A 33 -5.83 5.47 8.39
C ASN A 33 -6.89 4.94 7.42
N ASN A 34 -7.98 5.67 7.30
CA ASN A 34 -9.03 5.43 6.33
C ASN A 34 -9.57 6.75 5.77
N ASP A 35 -10.33 6.66 4.70
CA ASP A 35 -11.09 7.76 4.10
C ASP A 35 -12.38 7.21 3.45
N GLU A 36 -13.12 8.05 2.75
CA GLU A 36 -14.38 7.67 2.10
C GLU A 36 -14.23 6.58 1.01
N PHE A 37 -13.02 6.35 0.51
CA PHE A 37 -12.72 5.33 -0.51
C PHE A 37 -12.26 4.00 0.09
N GLY A 38 -11.91 3.95 1.37
CA GLY A 38 -11.48 2.74 2.06
C GLY A 38 -10.24 2.94 2.93
N ILE A 39 -9.45 1.87 3.08
CA ILE A 39 -8.22 1.90 3.89
C ILE A 39 -7.15 2.75 3.18
N ALA A 40 -6.34 3.44 3.96
CA ALA A 40 -5.19 4.20 3.46
C ALA A 40 -3.94 3.84 4.27
N TRP A 41 -3.43 2.64 4.06
CA TRP A 41 -2.30 2.11 4.82
C TRP A 41 -1.09 3.05 4.83
N PRO A 42 -0.43 3.23 5.98
CA PRO A 42 0.95 3.69 5.98
C PRO A 42 1.80 2.77 5.11
N LYS A 43 2.67 3.33 4.26
CA LYS A 43 3.39 2.58 3.21
C LYS A 43 4.14 1.34 3.74
N GLY A 44 4.74 1.43 4.93
CA GLY A 44 5.46 0.32 5.56
C GLY A 44 4.56 -0.78 6.13
N LEU A 45 3.30 -0.46 6.49
CA LEU A 45 2.34 -1.39 7.10
C LEU A 45 1.40 -2.04 6.08
N ALA A 46 1.34 -1.53 4.85
CA ALA A 46 0.47 -2.06 3.82
C ALA A 46 0.76 -3.55 3.57
N PRO A 47 -0.24 -4.46 3.67
CA PRO A 47 -0.05 -5.88 3.39
C PRO A 47 0.35 -6.14 1.95
N ILE A 48 -0.14 -5.32 1.02
CA ILE A 48 0.27 -5.23 -0.38
C ILE A 48 0.68 -3.78 -0.62
N GLN A 49 1.88 -3.57 -1.14
CA GLN A 49 2.44 -2.23 -1.33
C GLN A 49 2.21 -1.71 -2.75
N ILE A 50 2.26 -2.61 -3.71
CA ILE A 50 2.14 -2.29 -5.13
C ILE A 50 1.12 -3.22 -5.77
N ASN A 51 0.20 -2.66 -6.56
CA ASN A 51 -0.71 -3.42 -7.39
C ASN A 51 -0.41 -3.16 -8.87
N VAL A 52 -0.08 -4.18 -9.62
CA VAL A 52 0.06 -4.13 -11.08
C VAL A 52 -1.30 -4.47 -11.68
N ILE A 53 -1.94 -3.50 -12.31
CA ILE A 53 -3.27 -3.66 -12.93
C ILE A 53 -3.08 -3.92 -14.41
N ASP A 54 -3.46 -5.11 -14.85
CA ASP A 54 -3.45 -5.47 -16.26
C ASP A 54 -4.75 -5.00 -16.96
N LEU A 55 -4.59 -4.20 -18.01
CA LEU A 55 -5.65 -3.77 -18.91
C LEU A 55 -5.36 -4.15 -20.37
N THR A 56 -4.48 -5.12 -20.58
CA THR A 56 -4.09 -5.61 -21.91
C THR A 56 -4.84 -6.87 -22.30
N ASP A 57 -5.84 -7.28 -21.51
CA ASP A 57 -6.59 -8.54 -21.67
C ASP A 57 -5.67 -9.78 -21.64
N ASN A 58 -4.55 -9.70 -20.93
CA ASN A 58 -3.51 -10.75 -20.82
C ASN A 58 -2.91 -11.20 -22.17
N LEU A 59 -3.11 -10.43 -23.25
CA LEU A 59 -2.78 -10.87 -24.61
C LEU A 59 -1.29 -10.73 -24.95
N ASP A 60 -0.58 -9.75 -24.34
CA ASP A 60 0.82 -9.47 -24.69
C ASP A 60 1.83 -9.82 -23.58
N GLY A 61 1.36 -10.21 -22.42
CA GLY A 61 2.18 -10.56 -21.26
C GLY A 61 3.01 -9.42 -20.68
N SER A 62 2.70 -8.17 -21.04
CA SER A 62 3.43 -6.99 -20.54
C SER A 62 3.29 -6.83 -19.04
N ALA A 63 2.06 -6.94 -18.52
CA ALA A 63 1.79 -6.77 -17.09
C ALA A 63 2.56 -7.78 -16.23
N ILE A 64 2.60 -9.05 -16.64
CA ILE A 64 3.32 -10.09 -15.92
C ILE A 64 4.85 -9.88 -15.96
N LYS A 65 5.40 -9.24 -17.01
CA LYS A 65 6.82 -8.88 -17.04
C LYS A 65 7.15 -7.84 -15.98
N PHE A 66 6.35 -6.77 -15.88
CA PHE A 66 6.53 -5.74 -14.86
C PHE A 66 6.30 -6.30 -13.45
N TYR A 67 5.27 -7.14 -13.26
CA TYR A 67 5.05 -7.84 -11.99
C TYR A 67 6.30 -8.63 -11.58
N ASN A 68 6.82 -9.50 -12.46
CA ASN A 68 8.00 -10.32 -12.18
C ASN A 68 9.27 -9.49 -11.95
N GLU A 69 9.39 -8.33 -12.56
CA GLU A 69 10.52 -7.42 -12.35
C GLU A 69 10.45 -6.80 -10.95
N ILE A 70 9.28 -6.29 -10.55
CA ILE A 70 9.08 -5.63 -9.26
C ILE A 70 9.10 -6.67 -8.13
N GLU A 71 8.57 -7.89 -8.33
CA GLU A 71 8.57 -8.98 -7.34
C GLU A 71 10.00 -9.40 -6.92
N LYS A 72 11.00 -9.19 -7.77
CA LYS A 72 12.41 -9.43 -7.41
C LYS A 72 12.96 -8.46 -6.37
N SER A 73 12.25 -7.37 -6.12
CA SER A 73 12.58 -6.42 -5.06
C SER A 73 11.92 -6.83 -3.73
N ASP A 74 12.24 -6.11 -2.65
CA ASP A 74 11.69 -6.39 -1.31
C ASP A 74 10.24 -5.90 -1.11
N PHE A 75 9.55 -5.49 -2.19
CA PHE A 75 8.16 -5.02 -2.12
C PHE A 75 7.15 -6.17 -2.21
N ARG A 76 6.05 -6.03 -1.49
CA ARG A 76 4.89 -6.94 -1.59
C ARG A 76 4.01 -6.48 -2.74
N VAL A 77 4.02 -7.27 -3.81
CA VAL A 77 3.37 -6.93 -5.08
C VAL A 77 2.18 -7.86 -5.33
N MET A 78 1.13 -7.31 -5.91
CA MET A 78 -0.03 -8.06 -6.41
C MET A 78 -0.18 -7.79 -7.91
N LEU A 79 -0.61 -8.80 -8.65
CA LEU A 79 -1.06 -8.65 -10.05
C LEU A 79 -2.58 -8.79 -10.09
N ASP A 80 -3.26 -7.77 -10.63
CA ASP A 80 -4.69 -7.82 -10.91
C ASP A 80 -4.91 -8.07 -12.41
N ASP A 81 -4.94 -9.34 -12.76
CA ASP A 81 -5.15 -9.88 -14.11
C ASP A 81 -6.61 -10.29 -14.37
N ARG A 82 -7.55 -9.93 -13.49
CA ARG A 82 -8.96 -10.28 -13.64
C ARG A 82 -9.53 -9.66 -14.91
N ASP A 83 -10.44 -10.38 -15.57
CA ASP A 83 -11.25 -9.83 -16.67
C ASP A 83 -12.35 -8.92 -16.11
N GLU A 84 -11.95 -7.72 -15.69
CA GLU A 84 -12.83 -6.72 -15.10
C GLU A 84 -12.48 -5.32 -15.59
N ARG A 85 -13.47 -4.42 -15.58
CA ARG A 85 -13.28 -3.03 -16.01
C ARG A 85 -12.30 -2.29 -15.07
N PHE A 86 -11.49 -1.43 -15.65
CA PHE A 86 -10.53 -0.59 -14.91
C PHE A 86 -11.12 0.07 -13.66
N GLY A 87 -12.32 0.69 -13.80
CA GLY A 87 -12.97 1.38 -12.67
C GLY A 87 -13.30 0.45 -11.48
N LYS A 88 -13.52 -0.86 -11.71
CA LYS A 88 -13.71 -1.83 -10.63
C LYS A 88 -12.39 -2.22 -10.00
N LYS A 89 -11.37 -2.53 -10.81
CA LYS A 89 -10.03 -2.88 -10.32
C LYS A 89 -9.43 -1.78 -9.45
N ILE A 90 -9.55 -0.51 -9.87
CA ILE A 90 -9.03 0.63 -9.09
C ILE A 90 -9.81 0.86 -7.80
N LYS A 91 -11.14 0.73 -7.81
CA LYS A 91 -11.97 0.83 -6.61
C LYS A 91 -11.68 -0.27 -5.60
N ASP A 92 -11.48 -1.49 -6.06
CA ASP A 92 -11.08 -2.61 -5.20
C ASP A 92 -9.70 -2.34 -4.56
N SER A 93 -8.74 -1.82 -5.34
CA SER A 93 -7.43 -1.44 -4.84
C SER A 93 -7.50 -0.30 -3.81
N GLU A 94 -8.36 0.70 -4.05
CA GLU A 94 -8.60 1.81 -3.13
C GLU A 94 -9.25 1.31 -1.83
N LEU A 95 -10.22 0.41 -1.92
CA LEU A 95 -10.89 -0.17 -0.76
C LEU A 95 -9.93 -0.96 0.13
N ILE A 96 -9.06 -1.78 -0.48
CA ILE A 96 -8.01 -2.55 0.20
C ILE A 96 -6.93 -1.60 0.76
N GLY A 97 -6.74 -0.44 0.14
CA GLY A 97 -5.80 0.59 0.55
C GLY A 97 -4.38 0.38 0.05
N ILE A 98 -4.21 -0.18 -1.15
CA ILE A 98 -2.88 -0.39 -1.73
C ILE A 98 -2.23 0.96 -2.05
N PRO A 99 -1.02 1.24 -1.52
CA PRO A 99 -0.38 2.56 -1.64
C PRO A 99 -0.09 3.01 -3.06
N LEU A 100 0.29 2.09 -3.95
CA LEU A 100 0.69 2.41 -5.32
C LEU A 100 0.07 1.43 -6.33
N ASN A 101 -0.61 1.96 -7.34
CA ASN A 101 -1.08 1.20 -8.49
C ASN A 101 -0.22 1.51 -9.72
N ILE A 102 0.16 0.47 -10.45
CA ILE A 102 0.87 0.54 -11.72
C ILE A 102 -0.07 -0.03 -12.78
N ILE A 103 -0.47 0.80 -13.74
CA ILE A 103 -1.49 0.46 -14.71
C ILE A 103 -0.82 0.19 -16.05
N ILE A 104 -0.96 -1.03 -16.51
CA ILE A 104 -0.44 -1.51 -17.79
C ILE A 104 -1.60 -1.64 -18.78
N GLY A 105 -1.62 -0.76 -19.76
CA GLY A 105 -2.72 -0.70 -20.72
C GLY A 105 -2.40 0.11 -21.97
N LYS A 106 -3.39 0.86 -22.45
CA LYS A 106 -3.28 1.59 -23.72
C LYS A 106 -2.13 2.60 -23.77
N SER A 107 -1.80 3.26 -22.66
CA SER A 107 -0.70 4.22 -22.59
C SER A 107 0.64 3.57 -22.88
N LEU A 108 0.87 2.35 -22.37
CA LEU A 108 2.09 1.60 -22.68
C LEU A 108 2.13 1.21 -24.18
N LYS A 109 0.99 0.78 -24.73
CA LYS A 109 0.91 0.31 -26.12
C LYS A 109 1.04 1.46 -27.13
N ASN A 110 0.45 2.62 -26.85
CA ASN A 110 0.40 3.75 -27.78
C ASN A 110 1.61 4.68 -27.65
N ASP A 111 1.97 4.99 -26.39
CA ASP A 111 2.93 6.05 -26.06
C ASP A 111 4.21 5.50 -25.42
N GLY A 112 4.26 4.20 -25.13
CA GLY A 112 5.38 3.58 -24.41
C GLY A 112 5.49 4.02 -22.94
N LEU A 113 4.40 4.54 -22.35
CA LEU A 113 4.38 5.08 -20.99
C LEU A 113 3.54 4.22 -20.06
N ILE A 114 3.98 4.09 -18.82
CA ILE A 114 3.28 3.42 -17.73
C ILE A 114 2.55 4.46 -16.90
N GLU A 115 1.29 4.24 -16.61
CA GLU A 115 0.54 5.07 -15.69
C GLU A 115 0.78 4.57 -14.25
N VAL A 116 1.23 5.45 -13.36
CA VAL A 116 1.37 5.20 -11.93
C VAL A 116 0.36 6.04 -11.16
N SER A 117 -0.34 5.41 -10.23
CA SER A 117 -1.42 6.02 -9.48
C SER A 117 -1.26 5.76 -7.99
N PRO A 118 -0.68 6.71 -7.23
CA PRO A 118 -0.66 6.64 -5.77
C PRO A 118 -2.07 6.62 -5.19
N ARG A 119 -2.27 5.93 -4.06
CA ARG A 119 -3.54 5.92 -3.31
C ARG A 119 -3.94 7.33 -2.86
N ARG A 120 -2.95 8.14 -2.49
CA ARG A 120 -3.07 9.57 -2.21
C ARG A 120 -2.07 10.31 -3.06
N GLY A 121 -2.53 11.20 -3.93
CA GLY A 121 -1.70 11.98 -4.83
C GLY A 121 -2.23 12.03 -6.26
N THR A 122 -1.43 12.57 -7.15
CA THR A 122 -1.74 12.68 -8.58
C THR A 122 -1.23 11.46 -9.33
N LYS A 123 -1.89 11.16 -10.43
CA LYS A 123 -1.42 10.16 -11.38
C LYS A 123 -0.32 10.74 -12.23
N ASP A 124 0.68 9.93 -12.51
CA ASP A 124 1.81 10.27 -13.37
C ASP A 124 1.95 9.27 -14.53
N LEU A 125 2.54 9.73 -15.63
CA LEU A 125 2.95 8.89 -16.75
C LEU A 125 4.47 8.87 -16.81
N ILE A 126 5.06 7.69 -16.69
CA ILE A 126 6.51 7.51 -16.65
C ILE A 126 6.98 6.51 -17.70
N LYS A 127 8.26 6.57 -18.05
CA LYS A 127 8.86 5.56 -18.90
C LYS A 127 9.13 4.27 -18.14
N PRO A 128 9.08 3.10 -18.80
CA PRO A 128 9.41 1.82 -18.17
C PRO A 128 10.75 1.81 -17.43
N GLU A 129 11.77 2.46 -17.99
CA GLU A 129 13.11 2.51 -17.38
C GLU A 129 13.14 3.31 -16.06
N GLU A 130 12.20 4.22 -15.86
CA GLU A 130 12.10 5.08 -14.67
C GLU A 130 11.32 4.42 -13.53
N LEU A 131 10.62 3.30 -13.80
CA LEU A 131 9.69 2.66 -12.88
C LEU A 131 10.34 2.29 -11.53
N ASN A 132 11.48 1.62 -11.57
CA ASN A 132 12.18 1.20 -10.35
C ASN A 132 12.65 2.40 -9.51
N GLY A 133 13.14 3.45 -10.18
CA GLY A 133 13.51 4.71 -9.53
C GLY A 133 12.32 5.42 -8.90
N TYR A 134 11.17 5.45 -9.59
CA TYR A 134 9.93 6.02 -9.07
C TYR A 134 9.44 5.26 -7.82
N ILE A 135 9.39 3.93 -7.87
CA ILE A 135 8.98 3.08 -6.76
C ILE A 135 9.87 3.33 -5.54
N ALA A 136 11.20 3.29 -5.72
CA ALA A 136 12.14 3.52 -4.64
C ALA A 136 11.93 4.90 -3.99
N LYS A 137 11.83 5.95 -4.79
CA LYS A 137 11.56 7.31 -4.31
C LYS A 137 10.22 7.39 -3.58
N PHE A 138 9.15 6.85 -4.15
CA PHE A 138 7.81 6.87 -3.57
C PHE A 138 7.77 6.24 -2.16
N PHE A 139 8.47 5.14 -1.94
CA PHE A 139 8.49 4.48 -0.62
C PHE A 139 9.52 5.06 0.36
N GLN A 140 10.51 5.83 -0.10
CA GLN A 140 11.46 6.55 0.76
C GLN A 140 10.89 7.85 1.32
N GLU A 141 10.04 8.54 0.58
CA GLU A 141 9.35 9.77 0.99
C GLU A 141 8.17 9.44 1.93
N SER A 142 8.47 9.09 3.19
CA SER A 142 7.47 8.75 4.23
C SER A 142 7.25 9.90 5.17
#